data_9e401b5697515dc242a550f807f724ad
#
_entry.id   9e401b5697515dc242a550f807f724ad
#
_cell.length_a   1.000
_cell.length_b   1.000
_cell.length_c   1.000
_cell.angle_alpha   90.00
_cell.angle_beta   90.00
_cell.angle_gamma   90.00
#
_symmetry.space_group_name_H-M   'P 1'
#
loop_
_entity.id
_entity.type
_entity.pdbx_description
1 polymer ?
#
loop_
_entity_poly.entity_id
_entity_poly.type
_entity_poly.pdbx_seq_one_letter_code
_entity_poly.pdbx_strand_id
1 'polypeptide(L)'
;GCTDIIRGHKVRPHSWPYMAAIHNKNLGVLCGGTLVDKQWVLTAAHCEIEKLEDRVVLGAHRVSVAEKEQQIFEIAEIFRHCQFHQPSLRNDIMLLKLNDTAKLNKYVQLLPLPDSFEDVEPGILCKVAGWGNTSSGKLSEYLQEAKLKIVDRKSCDKKYANNPKITINMLCAIGKSRFFPSDACQGDSGGPLICAGQYRGIVCFGRKCGKRGIPGVYTRLTEEYIDWINETIS
;
A
#
# COMPACT_ATOMS: atom_id res chain seq x y z
N GLY A 1 -8.98 -13.82 -3.01
CA GLY A 1 -8.42 -13.28 -1.80
C GLY A 1 -6.91 -13.42 -1.79
N CYS A 2 -6.20 -12.35 -1.69
CA CYS A 2 -4.73 -12.31 -1.62
C CYS A 2 -4.34 -11.97 -0.20
N THR A 3 -3.27 -12.49 0.30
CA THR A 3 -2.97 -12.48 1.70
C THR A 3 -1.49 -12.55 1.99
N ASP A 4 -0.99 -11.79 2.89
CA ASP A 4 0.24 -11.87 3.68
C ASP A 4 1.42 -10.99 3.25
N ILE A 5 1.90 -10.16 4.19
CA ILE A 5 3.34 -9.99 4.32
C ILE A 5 3.90 -11.34 4.80
N ILE A 6 4.07 -12.26 3.85
CA ILE A 6 4.65 -13.57 4.15
C ILE A 6 6.11 -13.38 4.51
N ARG A 7 6.48 -13.77 5.75
CA ARG A 7 7.83 -13.67 6.28
C ARG A 7 8.41 -12.25 6.28
N GLY A 8 7.53 -11.25 6.40
CA GLY A 8 7.90 -9.95 6.92
C GLY A 8 8.42 -10.11 8.36
N HIS A 9 8.99 -9.08 8.85
CA HIS A 9 9.35 -8.99 10.27
C HIS A 9 8.66 -7.77 10.87
N LYS A 10 8.32 -7.91 12.15
CA LYS A 10 7.78 -6.82 12.92
C LYS A 10 8.72 -5.63 12.84
N VAL A 11 8.20 -4.47 12.46
CA VAL A 11 8.99 -3.25 12.41
C VAL A 11 9.30 -2.73 13.80
N ARG A 12 10.36 -1.93 13.91
CA ARG A 12 10.53 -1.08 15.09
C ARG A 12 9.30 -0.16 15.21
N PRO A 13 8.67 -0.05 16.38
CA PRO A 13 7.52 0.82 16.57
C PRO A 13 7.77 2.22 16.00
N HIS A 14 6.81 2.73 15.23
CA HIS A 14 6.80 4.07 14.63
C HIS A 14 7.94 4.36 13.63
N SER A 15 8.61 3.33 13.07
CA SER A 15 9.63 3.50 12.02
C SER A 15 9.03 3.78 10.63
N TRP A 16 7.72 3.70 10.50
CA TRP A 16 6.94 4.02 9.30
C TRP A 16 5.86 5.05 9.66
N PRO A 17 6.25 6.31 9.97
CA PRO A 17 5.32 7.30 10.53
C PRO A 17 4.26 7.83 9.56
N TYR A 18 4.38 7.52 8.28
CA TYR A 18 3.44 7.87 7.21
C TYR A 18 2.40 6.77 6.93
N MET A 19 2.49 5.64 7.61
CA MET A 19 1.53 4.55 7.43
C MET A 19 0.15 4.93 7.98
N ALA A 20 -0.86 4.68 7.16
CA ALA A 20 -2.26 4.74 7.55
C ALA A 20 -2.86 3.33 7.53
N ALA A 21 -3.64 2.99 8.54
CA ALA A 21 -4.49 1.81 8.52
C ALA A 21 -5.94 2.25 8.24
N ILE A 22 -6.56 1.66 7.22
CA ILE A 22 -7.99 1.81 6.98
C ILE A 22 -8.67 0.67 7.71
N HIS A 23 -9.42 1.02 8.74
CA HIS A 23 -9.91 0.07 9.73
C HIS A 23 -11.43 0.10 9.85
N ASN A 24 -12.02 -1.07 9.81
CA ASN A 24 -13.43 -1.30 10.12
C ASN A 24 -13.55 -1.91 11.51
N LYS A 25 -14.49 -1.43 12.30
CA LYS A 25 -14.68 -1.88 13.69
C LYS A 25 -14.95 -3.39 13.80
N ASN A 26 -15.64 -3.96 12.82
CA ASN A 26 -16.07 -5.36 12.84
C ASN A 26 -15.11 -6.29 12.07
N LEU A 27 -14.43 -5.76 11.04
CA LEU A 27 -13.62 -6.53 10.10
C LEU A 27 -12.12 -6.42 10.34
N GLY A 28 -11.68 -5.44 11.15
CA GLY A 28 -10.27 -5.14 11.37
C GLY A 28 -9.67 -4.26 10.28
N VAL A 29 -8.39 -4.45 9.97
CA VAL A 29 -7.72 -3.68 8.91
C VAL A 29 -8.18 -4.16 7.55
N LEU A 30 -8.78 -3.26 6.78
CA LEU A 30 -9.24 -3.51 5.40
C LEU A 30 -8.09 -3.31 4.41
N CYS A 31 -7.39 -2.18 4.52
CA CYS A 31 -6.32 -1.76 3.64
C CYS A 31 -5.30 -0.90 4.40
N GLY A 32 -4.11 -0.80 3.84
CA GLY A 32 -3.14 0.21 4.19
C GLY A 32 -3.33 1.49 3.39
N GLY A 33 -2.58 2.50 3.74
CA GLY A 33 -2.51 3.77 3.03
C GLY A 33 -1.29 4.57 3.44
N THR A 34 -1.13 5.71 2.82
CA THR A 34 0.02 6.60 3.05
C THR A 34 -0.45 8.02 3.25
N LEU A 35 -0.06 8.65 4.34
CA LEU A 35 -0.31 10.07 4.57
C LEU A 35 0.58 10.90 3.64
N VAL A 36 0.00 11.52 2.62
CA VAL A 36 0.72 12.31 1.59
C VAL A 36 0.55 13.81 1.77
N ASP A 37 -0.49 14.21 2.50
CA ASP A 37 -0.74 15.57 2.96
C ASP A 37 -1.43 15.50 4.34
N LYS A 38 -1.46 16.61 5.08
CA LYS A 38 -2.00 16.64 6.45
C LYS A 38 -3.46 16.16 6.57
N GLN A 39 -4.22 16.21 5.49
CA GLN A 39 -5.62 15.81 5.44
C GLN A 39 -5.91 14.73 4.41
N TRP A 40 -4.88 14.16 3.76
CA TRP A 40 -5.06 13.25 2.64
C TRP A 40 -4.24 11.97 2.76
N VAL A 41 -4.94 10.85 2.58
CA VAL A 41 -4.35 9.51 2.54
C VAL A 41 -4.49 8.91 1.16
N LEU A 42 -3.36 8.49 0.58
CA LEU A 42 -3.30 7.78 -0.69
C LEU A 42 -3.39 6.27 -0.44
N THR A 43 -4.27 5.59 -1.18
CA THR A 43 -4.52 4.15 -1.07
C THR A 43 -4.91 3.55 -2.42
N ALA A 44 -5.32 2.29 -2.46
CA ALA A 44 -5.75 1.58 -3.66
C ALA A 44 -7.25 1.73 -3.91
N ALA A 45 -7.65 1.93 -5.16
CA ALA A 45 -9.04 2.09 -5.56
C ALA A 45 -9.89 0.82 -5.38
N HIS A 46 -9.27 -0.37 -5.40
CA HIS A 46 -9.96 -1.64 -5.17
C HIS A 46 -10.32 -1.87 -3.70
N CYS A 47 -9.82 -1.04 -2.78
CA CYS A 47 -10.25 -1.08 -1.40
C CYS A 47 -11.73 -0.67 -1.30
N GLU A 48 -12.55 -1.60 -0.86
CA GLU A 48 -13.97 -1.34 -0.62
C GLU A 48 -14.10 -0.62 0.73
N ILE A 49 -14.22 0.71 0.67
CA ILE A 49 -14.23 1.59 1.84
C ILE A 49 -15.62 2.19 1.99
N GLU A 50 -16.18 2.03 3.18
CA GLU A 50 -17.48 2.59 3.57
C GLU A 50 -17.28 3.82 4.47
N LYS A 51 -17.58 5.00 3.94
CA LYS A 51 -17.32 6.29 4.58
C LYS A 51 -17.83 6.41 6.01
N LEU A 52 -18.98 5.83 6.32
CA LEU A 52 -19.62 5.93 7.63
C LEU A 52 -19.13 4.91 8.64
N GLU A 53 -18.62 3.78 8.17
CA GLU A 53 -18.24 2.64 9.03
C GLU A 53 -16.73 2.56 9.25
N ASP A 54 -15.96 2.99 8.25
CA ASP A 54 -14.50 2.86 8.27
C ASP A 54 -13.82 4.12 8.81
N ARG A 55 -12.64 3.94 9.35
CA ARG A 55 -11.80 4.99 9.94
C ARG A 55 -10.38 4.89 9.42
N VAL A 56 -9.69 6.01 9.40
CA VAL A 56 -8.25 6.06 9.15
C VAL A 56 -7.52 6.20 10.48
N VAL A 57 -6.60 5.31 10.76
CA VAL A 57 -5.75 5.30 11.97
C VAL A 57 -4.32 5.61 11.56
N LEU A 58 -3.78 6.72 12.06
CA LEU A 58 -2.40 7.15 11.89
C LEU A 58 -1.61 6.90 13.18
N GLY A 59 -0.28 6.75 13.09
CA GLY A 59 0.59 6.58 14.25
C GLY A 59 0.48 5.22 14.94
N ALA A 60 -0.19 4.25 14.34
CA ALA A 60 -0.38 2.93 14.92
C ALA A 60 0.84 2.02 14.71
N HIS A 61 1.16 1.25 15.74
CA HIS A 61 1.99 0.05 15.63
C HIS A 61 1.11 -1.21 15.76
N ARG A 62 0.11 -1.16 16.64
CA ARG A 62 -0.95 -2.15 16.82
C ARG A 62 -2.30 -1.47 16.57
N VAL A 63 -2.97 -1.80 15.48
CA VAL A 63 -4.27 -1.18 15.17
C VAL A 63 -5.39 -1.73 16.06
N SER A 64 -5.27 -2.99 16.50
CA SER A 64 -6.27 -3.68 17.31
C SER A 64 -6.43 -3.15 18.74
N VAL A 65 -5.54 -2.31 19.20
CA VAL A 65 -5.56 -1.71 20.54
C VAL A 65 -5.37 -0.20 20.48
N ALA A 66 -5.95 0.50 21.43
CA ALA A 66 -5.73 1.93 21.56
C ALA A 66 -4.29 2.20 22.03
N GLU A 67 -3.55 2.95 21.23
CA GLU A 67 -2.21 3.46 21.55
C GLU A 67 -2.29 4.99 21.65
N LYS A 68 -1.57 5.58 22.59
CA LYS A 68 -1.59 7.04 22.84
C LYS A 68 -1.05 7.87 21.67
N GLU A 69 -0.27 7.25 20.81
CA GLU A 69 0.34 7.84 19.62
C GLU A 69 -0.62 7.88 18.41
N GLN A 70 -1.73 7.13 18.48
CA GLN A 70 -2.69 7.06 17.40
C GLN A 70 -3.50 8.34 17.25
N GLN A 71 -3.75 8.70 15.99
CA GLN A 71 -4.73 9.71 15.60
C GLN A 71 -5.78 9.01 14.71
N ILE A 72 -7.05 9.11 15.09
CA ILE A 72 -8.15 8.41 14.41
C ILE A 72 -9.03 9.45 13.73
N PHE A 73 -9.32 9.23 12.45
CA PHE A 73 -10.11 10.14 11.62
C PHE A 73 -11.29 9.43 10.98
N GLU A 74 -12.38 10.17 10.83
CA GLU A 74 -13.44 9.82 9.91
C GLU A 74 -13.03 10.17 8.48
N ILE A 75 -13.63 9.50 7.51
CA ILE A 75 -13.41 9.77 6.11
C ILE A 75 -14.44 10.80 5.65
N ALA A 76 -13.99 12.01 5.33
CA ALA A 76 -14.87 13.08 4.86
C ALA A 76 -15.32 12.83 3.42
N GLU A 77 -14.37 12.48 2.54
CA GLU A 77 -14.63 12.23 1.12
C GLU A 77 -13.73 11.14 0.56
N ILE A 78 -14.20 10.46 -0.48
CA ILE A 78 -13.47 9.39 -1.18
C ILE A 78 -13.34 9.78 -2.65
N PHE A 79 -12.10 9.89 -3.14
CA PHE A 79 -11.78 10.22 -4.52
C PHE A 79 -11.11 9.02 -5.18
N ARG A 80 -11.91 8.18 -5.82
CA ARG A 80 -11.41 7.06 -6.64
C ARG A 80 -11.08 7.58 -8.03
N HIS A 81 -9.96 7.14 -8.59
CA HIS A 81 -9.58 7.55 -9.95
C HIS A 81 -10.72 7.22 -10.93
N CYS A 82 -11.15 8.20 -11.73
CA CYS A 82 -12.35 8.09 -12.57
C CYS A 82 -12.25 6.96 -13.64
N GLN A 83 -11.04 6.59 -14.01
CA GLN A 83 -10.76 5.50 -14.96
C GLN A 83 -10.34 4.20 -14.26
N PHE A 84 -10.59 4.06 -12.97
CA PHE A 84 -10.35 2.78 -12.29
C PHE A 84 -11.19 1.67 -12.92
N HIS A 85 -10.55 0.56 -13.26
CA HIS A 85 -11.20 -0.58 -13.89
C HIS A 85 -10.93 -1.84 -13.08
N GLN A 86 -11.89 -2.22 -12.26
CA GLN A 86 -11.77 -3.31 -11.29
C GLN A 86 -11.33 -4.66 -11.87
N PRO A 87 -11.86 -5.15 -13.03
CA PRO A 87 -11.42 -6.44 -13.57
C PRO A 87 -9.95 -6.49 -13.97
N SER A 88 -9.36 -5.38 -14.44
CA SER A 88 -7.95 -5.31 -14.85
C SER A 88 -7.05 -4.64 -13.82
N LEU A 89 -7.62 -4.05 -12.77
CA LEU A 89 -6.95 -3.24 -11.75
C LEU A 89 -6.08 -2.12 -12.35
N ARG A 90 -6.49 -1.59 -13.51
CA ARG A 90 -5.90 -0.39 -14.08
C ARG A 90 -6.36 0.83 -13.27
N ASN A 91 -5.45 1.78 -13.12
CA ASN A 91 -5.68 3.01 -12.37
C ASN A 91 -6.15 2.74 -10.92
N ASP A 92 -5.54 1.74 -10.29
CA ASP A 92 -5.85 1.35 -8.92
C ASP A 92 -5.23 2.31 -7.92
N ILE A 93 -5.81 3.50 -7.85
CA ILE A 93 -5.38 4.61 -7.01
C ILE A 93 -6.59 5.39 -6.50
N MET A 94 -6.55 5.80 -5.25
CA MET A 94 -7.64 6.48 -4.56
C MET A 94 -7.10 7.41 -3.47
N LEU A 95 -7.71 8.57 -3.30
CA LEU A 95 -7.46 9.50 -2.21
C LEU A 95 -8.63 9.51 -1.23
N LEU A 96 -8.29 9.52 0.05
CA LEU A 96 -9.24 9.72 1.14
C LEU A 96 -8.97 11.07 1.79
N LYS A 97 -10.01 11.93 1.84
CA LYS A 97 -9.96 13.16 2.61
C LYS A 97 -10.37 12.88 4.04
N LEU A 98 -9.55 13.25 4.99
CA LEU A 98 -9.84 13.12 6.41
C LEU A 98 -10.80 14.24 6.85
N ASN A 99 -11.61 13.97 7.87
CA ASN A 99 -12.53 14.95 8.44
C ASN A 99 -11.84 16.08 9.18
N ASP A 100 -10.57 15.91 9.54
CA ASP A 100 -9.74 16.92 10.21
C ASP A 100 -8.27 16.77 9.79
N THR A 101 -7.45 17.73 10.16
CA THR A 101 -6.03 17.80 9.83
C THR A 101 -5.19 16.99 10.82
N ALA A 102 -4.35 16.08 10.32
CA ALA A 102 -3.41 15.32 11.13
C ALA A 102 -2.36 16.23 11.78
N LYS A 103 -2.05 15.95 13.04
CA LYS A 103 -0.96 16.63 13.78
C LYS A 103 0.35 15.91 13.49
N LEU A 104 1.25 16.58 12.77
CA LEU A 104 2.56 16.02 12.47
C LEU A 104 3.46 16.03 13.72
N ASN A 105 4.06 14.89 14.00
CA ASN A 105 4.99 14.66 15.11
C ASN A 105 5.93 13.50 14.77
N LYS A 106 6.69 13.00 15.72
CA LYS A 106 7.61 11.87 15.48
C LYS A 106 6.92 10.54 15.14
N TYR A 107 5.62 10.42 15.34
CA TYR A 107 4.82 9.22 15.10
C TYR A 107 3.95 9.31 13.84
N VAL A 108 3.66 10.53 13.40
CA VAL A 108 2.80 10.83 12.25
C VAL A 108 3.49 11.86 11.38
N GLN A 109 3.91 11.46 10.18
CA GLN A 109 4.63 12.28 9.21
C GLN A 109 4.10 12.05 7.81
N LEU A 110 4.38 12.98 6.91
CA LEU A 110 4.08 12.83 5.49
C LEU A 110 5.16 11.96 4.82
N LEU A 111 4.75 11.15 3.85
CA LEU A 111 5.68 10.57 2.88
C LEU A 111 5.66 11.46 1.64
N PRO A 112 6.79 12.09 1.28
CA PRO A 112 6.85 12.93 0.09
C PRO A 112 6.50 12.13 -1.17
N LEU A 113 5.67 12.74 -2.03
CA LEU A 113 5.42 12.23 -3.36
C LEU A 113 6.70 12.29 -4.20
N PRO A 114 6.88 11.42 -5.21
CA PRO A 114 8.06 11.45 -6.05
C PRO A 114 8.14 12.74 -6.86
N ASP A 115 9.35 13.25 -7.03
CA ASP A 115 9.70 14.39 -7.88
C ASP A 115 10.38 13.96 -9.21
N SER A 116 10.65 12.68 -9.34
CA SER A 116 11.17 12.03 -10.54
C SER A 116 10.29 10.84 -10.93
N PHE A 117 9.96 10.76 -12.22
CA PHE A 117 9.02 9.76 -12.76
C PHE A 117 9.68 8.69 -13.61
N GLU A 118 11.00 8.61 -13.56
CA GLU A 118 11.75 7.55 -14.20
C GLU A 118 11.26 6.18 -13.72
N ASP A 119 11.32 5.19 -14.61
CA ASP A 119 10.94 3.82 -14.25
C ASP A 119 11.89 3.26 -13.19
N VAL A 120 11.39 2.30 -12.43
CA VAL A 120 12.23 1.63 -11.42
C VAL A 120 12.86 0.40 -12.06
N GLU A 121 14.18 0.42 -12.20
CA GLU A 121 14.93 -0.63 -12.86
C GLU A 121 14.82 -1.99 -12.15
N PRO A 122 14.76 -3.10 -12.92
CA PRO A 122 14.84 -4.44 -12.35
C PRO A 122 16.08 -4.62 -11.49
N GLY A 123 15.90 -5.23 -10.32
CA GLY A 123 16.99 -5.44 -9.35
C GLY A 123 17.01 -4.44 -8.21
N ILE A 124 16.37 -3.29 -8.34
CA ILE A 124 16.26 -2.30 -7.27
C ILE A 124 15.54 -2.91 -6.07
N LEU A 125 16.08 -2.64 -4.88
CA LEU A 125 15.51 -3.09 -3.62
C LEU A 125 14.44 -2.12 -3.13
N CYS A 126 13.31 -2.68 -2.75
CA CYS A 126 12.17 -1.95 -2.21
C CYS A 126 11.75 -2.53 -0.86
N LYS A 127 10.93 -1.79 -0.16
CA LYS A 127 10.25 -2.20 1.06
C LYS A 127 8.77 -1.90 0.96
N VAL A 128 7.97 -2.75 1.57
CA VAL A 128 6.54 -2.54 1.84
C VAL A 128 6.27 -2.75 3.31
N ALA A 129 5.22 -2.14 3.82
CA ALA A 129 4.74 -2.38 5.17
C ALA A 129 3.22 -2.47 5.23
N GLY A 130 2.70 -3.15 6.24
CA GLY A 130 1.27 -3.29 6.48
C GLY A 130 0.94 -4.20 7.65
N TRP A 131 -0.35 -4.34 7.90
CA TRP A 131 -0.94 -5.22 8.93
C TRP A 131 -1.66 -6.42 8.31
N GLY A 132 -1.35 -6.70 7.06
CA GLY A 132 -2.00 -7.79 6.33
C GLY A 132 -1.81 -9.16 6.98
N ASN A 133 -2.46 -10.15 6.39
CA ASN A 133 -2.40 -11.51 6.91
C ASN A 133 -0.97 -12.04 6.97
N THR A 134 -0.67 -12.79 8.00
CA THR A 134 0.60 -13.50 8.18
C THR A 134 0.54 -14.91 7.57
N SER A 135 1.64 -15.61 7.52
CA SER A 135 1.69 -17.01 7.06
C SER A 135 0.72 -17.97 7.78
N SER A 136 0.16 -17.53 8.91
CA SER A 136 -0.90 -18.28 9.63
C SER A 136 -2.31 -18.00 9.12
N GLY A 137 -2.47 -17.11 8.10
CA GLY A 137 -3.76 -16.70 7.55
C GLY A 137 -4.55 -15.74 8.45
N LYS A 138 -3.92 -15.18 9.49
CA LYS A 138 -4.53 -14.16 10.37
C LYS A 138 -3.88 -12.81 10.13
N LEU A 139 -4.66 -11.73 10.24
CA LEU A 139 -4.14 -10.36 10.21
C LEU A 139 -3.04 -10.19 11.26
N SER A 140 -1.99 -9.47 10.89
CA SER A 140 -0.92 -9.14 11.82
C SER A 140 -1.40 -8.15 12.88
N GLU A 141 -1.15 -8.45 14.12
CA GLU A 141 -1.41 -7.54 15.23
C GLU A 141 -0.48 -6.31 15.18
N TYR A 142 0.74 -6.50 14.67
CA TYR A 142 1.78 -5.47 14.59
C TYR A 142 2.08 -5.12 13.15
N LEU A 143 2.48 -3.87 12.91
CA LEU A 143 3.00 -3.46 11.61
C LEU A 143 4.23 -4.32 11.25
N GLN A 144 4.18 -4.92 10.08
CA GLN A 144 5.23 -5.75 9.48
C GLN A 144 5.87 -5.03 8.31
N GLU A 145 7.12 -5.33 7.98
CA GLU A 145 7.74 -4.94 6.72
C GLU A 145 8.31 -6.13 5.96
N ALA A 146 8.36 -6.03 4.65
CA ALA A 146 9.02 -6.98 3.77
C ALA A 146 9.98 -6.29 2.82
N LYS A 147 11.11 -6.96 2.52
CA LYS A 147 12.10 -6.53 1.52
C LYS A 147 11.84 -7.23 0.21
N LEU A 148 11.67 -6.45 -0.83
CA LEU A 148 11.33 -6.90 -2.18
C LEU A 148 12.40 -6.44 -3.16
N LYS A 149 12.38 -7.03 -4.34
CA LYS A 149 13.23 -6.67 -5.46
C LYS A 149 12.37 -6.50 -6.70
N ILE A 150 12.55 -5.39 -7.41
CA ILE A 150 11.85 -5.15 -8.68
C ILE A 150 12.25 -6.21 -9.69
N VAL A 151 11.27 -6.70 -10.43
CA VAL A 151 11.46 -7.66 -11.54
C VAL A 151 10.99 -7.05 -12.86
N ASP A 152 11.56 -7.56 -13.93
CA ASP A 152 11.22 -7.11 -15.28
C ASP A 152 9.71 -7.25 -15.57
N ARG A 153 9.11 -6.18 -16.09
CA ARG A 153 7.67 -6.07 -16.36
C ARG A 153 7.18 -7.10 -17.39
N LYS A 154 7.97 -7.39 -18.43
CA LYS A 154 7.63 -8.39 -19.45
C LYS A 154 7.62 -9.80 -18.85
N SER A 155 8.59 -10.10 -17.99
CA SER A 155 8.65 -11.39 -17.28
C SER A 155 7.48 -11.53 -16.29
N CYS A 156 7.10 -10.45 -15.63
CA CYS A 156 5.93 -10.39 -14.77
C CYS A 156 4.63 -10.65 -15.54
N ASP A 157 4.41 -9.95 -16.67
CA ASP A 157 3.24 -10.09 -17.52
C ASP A 157 3.04 -11.53 -18.00
N LYS A 158 4.14 -12.21 -18.39
CA LYS A 158 4.11 -13.65 -18.74
C LYS A 158 3.62 -14.52 -17.58
N LYS A 159 3.99 -14.19 -16.32
CA LYS A 159 3.54 -14.94 -15.12
C LYS A 159 2.04 -14.78 -14.87
N TYR A 160 1.48 -13.63 -15.24
CA TYR A 160 0.06 -13.35 -15.16
C TYR A 160 -0.73 -13.83 -16.38
N ALA A 161 -0.05 -14.31 -17.45
CA ALA A 161 -0.66 -14.76 -18.70
C ALA A 161 -1.62 -13.71 -19.30
N ASN A 162 -1.23 -12.44 -19.24
CA ASN A 162 -2.02 -11.26 -19.65
C ASN A 162 -3.38 -11.10 -18.92
N ASN A 163 -3.58 -11.74 -17.79
CA ASN A 163 -4.81 -11.64 -17.02
C ASN A 163 -4.54 -11.44 -15.51
N PRO A 164 -4.52 -10.19 -15.02
CA PRO A 164 -4.60 -8.96 -15.81
C PRO A 164 -3.32 -8.65 -16.59
N LYS A 165 -3.44 -7.83 -17.62
CA LYS A 165 -2.31 -7.30 -18.40
C LYS A 165 -1.48 -6.34 -17.52
N ILE A 166 -0.18 -6.59 -17.42
CA ILE A 166 0.73 -5.70 -16.69
C ILE A 166 1.13 -4.53 -17.60
N THR A 167 0.78 -3.33 -17.18
CA THR A 167 1.00 -2.09 -17.94
C THR A 167 2.24 -1.33 -17.45
N ILE A 168 2.62 -0.28 -18.19
CA ILE A 168 3.72 0.62 -17.80
C ILE A 168 3.41 1.40 -16.49
N ASN A 169 2.14 1.54 -16.15
CA ASN A 169 1.69 2.16 -14.89
C ASN A 169 1.68 1.18 -13.70
N MET A 170 2.34 0.03 -13.87
CA MET A 170 2.47 -1.00 -12.84
C MET A 170 3.95 -1.36 -12.65
N LEU A 171 4.33 -1.66 -11.42
CA LEU A 171 5.59 -2.28 -11.05
C LEU A 171 5.34 -3.70 -10.59
N CYS A 172 6.33 -4.56 -10.78
CA CYS A 172 6.33 -5.91 -10.23
C CYS A 172 7.51 -6.09 -9.29
N ALA A 173 7.27 -6.70 -8.14
CA ALA A 173 8.32 -7.00 -7.19
C ALA A 173 8.12 -8.38 -6.55
N ILE A 174 9.22 -8.99 -6.12
CA ILE A 174 9.22 -10.30 -5.48
C ILE A 174 10.16 -10.30 -4.27
N GLY A 175 9.87 -11.13 -3.29
CA GLY A 175 10.73 -11.30 -2.13
C GLY A 175 12.18 -11.64 -2.49
N LYS A 176 13.12 -11.05 -1.76
CA LYS A 176 14.56 -11.16 -2.03
C LYS A 176 15.09 -12.60 -1.99
N SER A 177 14.46 -13.48 -1.22
CA SER A 177 14.95 -14.85 -1.02
C SER A 177 14.28 -15.85 -1.97
N ARG A 178 15.10 -16.60 -2.72
CA ARG A 178 14.61 -17.73 -3.54
C ARG A 178 14.00 -18.86 -2.71
N PHE A 179 14.46 -19.04 -1.47
CA PHE A 179 14.02 -20.11 -0.60
C PHE A 179 12.83 -19.68 0.27
N PHE A 180 12.69 -18.38 0.49
CA PHE A 180 11.71 -17.79 1.39
C PHE A 180 11.08 -16.56 0.73
N PRO A 181 10.09 -16.74 -0.15
CA PRO A 181 9.42 -15.61 -0.78
C PRO A 181 8.73 -14.77 0.30
N SER A 182 9.02 -13.49 0.32
CA SER A 182 8.25 -12.47 1.03
C SER A 182 7.38 -11.74 0.03
N ASP A 183 6.20 -11.33 0.44
CA ASP A 183 5.22 -10.68 -0.45
C ASP A 183 4.27 -9.81 0.38
N ALA A 184 3.64 -8.84 -0.26
CA ALA A 184 2.59 -8.02 0.31
C ALA A 184 1.22 -8.64 0.05
N CYS A 185 0.29 -8.53 0.98
CA CYS A 185 -0.95 -9.27 0.93
C CYS A 185 -2.19 -8.59 1.48
N GLN A 186 -3.30 -9.33 1.60
CA GLN A 186 -4.61 -8.83 2.02
C GLN A 186 -4.49 -8.08 3.35
N GLY A 187 -4.96 -6.85 3.39
CA GLY A 187 -4.74 -5.90 4.48
C GLY A 187 -3.51 -5.00 4.27
N ASP A 188 -2.62 -5.35 3.32
CA ASP A 188 -1.49 -4.51 2.91
C ASP A 188 -1.83 -3.66 1.67
N SER A 189 -2.89 -4.03 0.93
CA SER A 189 -3.42 -3.27 -0.22
C SER A 189 -3.51 -1.78 0.09
N GLY A 190 -3.04 -0.94 -0.82
CA GLY A 190 -3.00 0.51 -0.62
C GLY A 190 -1.78 1.04 0.13
N GLY A 191 -1.02 0.18 0.81
CA GLY A 191 0.22 0.56 1.47
C GLY A 191 1.34 0.98 0.50
N PRO A 192 2.39 1.68 1.01
CA PRO A 192 3.46 2.21 0.15
C PRO A 192 4.49 1.16 -0.24
N LEU A 193 4.92 1.21 -1.50
CA LEU A 193 6.15 0.60 -1.99
C LEU A 193 7.25 1.67 -2.04
N ILE A 194 8.27 1.51 -1.21
CA ILE A 194 9.40 2.44 -1.11
C ILE A 194 10.63 1.77 -1.71
N CYS A 195 11.19 2.36 -2.75
CA CYS A 195 12.36 1.86 -3.47
C CYS A 195 13.50 2.89 -3.38
N ALA A 196 14.68 2.45 -2.92
CA ALA A 196 15.82 3.35 -2.70
C ALA A 196 15.47 4.62 -1.88
N GLY A 197 14.58 4.48 -0.89
CA GLY A 197 14.14 5.58 -0.02
C GLY A 197 13.06 6.49 -0.62
N GLN A 198 12.58 6.23 -1.83
CA GLN A 198 11.56 7.04 -2.50
C GLN A 198 10.23 6.29 -2.60
N TYR A 199 9.11 7.02 -2.48
CA TYR A 199 7.77 6.49 -2.68
C TYR A 199 7.56 6.23 -4.18
N ARG A 200 7.47 4.98 -4.60
CA ARG A 200 7.42 4.61 -6.02
C ARG A 200 6.15 3.88 -6.43
N GLY A 201 5.41 3.33 -5.49
CA GLY A 201 4.19 2.60 -5.84
C GLY A 201 3.26 2.32 -4.68
N ILE A 202 2.08 1.81 -5.00
CA ILE A 202 1.01 1.44 -4.08
C ILE A 202 0.75 -0.06 -4.21
N VAL A 203 0.61 -0.77 -3.11
CA VAL A 203 0.26 -2.20 -3.11
C VAL A 203 -1.08 -2.40 -3.79
N CYS A 204 -1.09 -3.14 -4.90
CA CYS A 204 -2.28 -3.33 -5.73
C CYS A 204 -2.80 -4.78 -5.63
N PHE A 205 -2.11 -5.76 -6.17
CA PHE A 205 -2.56 -7.15 -6.14
C PHE A 205 -1.41 -8.17 -6.26
N GLY A 206 -1.73 -9.43 -5.93
CA GLY A 206 -0.88 -10.59 -6.18
C GLY A 206 -1.70 -11.85 -6.39
N ARG A 207 -1.20 -12.79 -7.18
CA ARG A 207 -1.80 -14.12 -7.29
C ARG A 207 -1.24 -15.05 -6.23
N LYS A 208 -2.02 -15.38 -5.20
CA LYS A 208 -1.62 -16.30 -4.11
C LYS A 208 -0.30 -15.85 -3.47
N CYS A 209 -0.41 -14.90 -2.59
CA CYS A 209 0.70 -14.29 -1.86
C CYS A 209 1.71 -15.31 -1.36
N GLY A 210 2.99 -15.01 -1.53
CA GLY A 210 4.06 -15.94 -1.21
C GLY A 210 4.13 -17.19 -2.11
N LYS A 211 3.35 -17.26 -3.19
CA LYS A 211 3.55 -18.34 -4.17
C LYS A 211 4.88 -18.13 -4.89
N ARG A 212 5.74 -19.13 -4.75
CA ARG A 212 7.10 -19.10 -5.29
C ARG A 212 7.10 -18.72 -6.78
N GLY A 213 7.82 -17.67 -7.12
CA GLY A 213 8.05 -17.23 -8.50
C GLY A 213 6.94 -16.40 -9.13
N ILE A 214 5.89 -16.00 -8.40
CA ILE A 214 4.87 -15.05 -8.87
C ILE A 214 5.12 -13.70 -8.16
N PRO A 215 5.42 -12.61 -8.90
CA PRO A 215 5.61 -11.30 -8.31
C PRO A 215 4.30 -10.68 -7.83
N GLY A 216 4.35 -9.84 -6.79
CA GLY A 216 3.30 -8.89 -6.48
C GLY A 216 3.28 -7.74 -7.49
N VAL A 217 2.12 -7.12 -7.67
CA VAL A 217 1.91 -5.99 -8.58
C VAL A 217 1.53 -4.74 -7.78
N TYR A 218 2.09 -3.63 -8.20
CA TYR A 218 2.00 -2.33 -7.53
C TYR A 218 1.61 -1.27 -8.55
N THR A 219 0.71 -0.37 -8.20
CA THR A 219 0.43 0.82 -9.00
C THR A 219 1.67 1.71 -8.96
N ARG A 220 2.30 1.97 -10.11
CA ARG A 220 3.46 2.84 -10.23
C ARG A 220 3.02 4.31 -10.12
N LEU A 221 3.66 5.09 -9.26
CA LEU A 221 3.42 6.53 -9.17
C LEU A 221 4.10 7.25 -10.35
N THR A 222 3.33 7.45 -11.41
CA THR A 222 3.72 8.16 -12.64
C THR A 222 3.40 9.65 -12.52
N GLU A 223 3.94 10.45 -13.44
CA GLU A 223 3.63 11.88 -13.54
C GLU A 223 2.10 12.12 -13.63
N GLU A 224 1.40 11.36 -14.47
CA GLU A 224 -0.06 11.43 -14.62
C GLU A 224 -0.80 11.25 -13.27
N TYR A 225 -0.38 10.29 -12.45
CA TYR A 225 -1.01 10.08 -11.14
C TYR A 225 -0.63 11.19 -10.15
N ILE A 226 0.58 11.71 -10.23
CA ILE A 226 0.98 12.82 -9.35
C ILE A 226 0.23 14.11 -9.72
N ASP A 227 0.02 14.37 -10.99
CA ASP A 227 -0.81 15.48 -11.45
C ASP A 227 -2.25 15.33 -10.95
N TRP A 228 -2.85 14.15 -11.13
CA TRP A 228 -4.18 13.85 -10.59
C TRP A 228 -4.28 14.03 -9.06
N ILE A 229 -3.25 13.61 -8.32
CA ILE A 229 -3.18 13.81 -6.86
C ILE A 229 -3.16 15.30 -6.54
N ASN A 230 -2.27 16.08 -7.18
CA ASN A 230 -2.12 17.50 -6.94
C ASN A 230 -3.39 18.29 -7.27
N GLU A 231 -4.06 17.96 -8.39
CA GLU A 231 -5.35 18.54 -8.77
C GLU A 231 -6.47 18.21 -7.77
N THR A 232 -6.44 17.03 -7.17
CA THR A 232 -7.47 16.61 -6.20
C THR A 232 -7.26 17.25 -4.83
N ILE A 233 -6.01 17.47 -4.42
CA ILE A 233 -5.65 18.01 -3.10
C ILE A 233 -5.74 19.55 -3.07
N SER A 234 -5.56 20.22 -4.23
CA SER A 234 -5.63 21.69 -4.35
C SER A 234 -7.08 22.26 -4.19
#